data_419b5cc59bf32508d900d61ee70d74f7
#
_entry.id   419b5cc59bf32508d900d61ee70d74f7
#
_cell.length_a   1.000
_cell.length_b   1.000
_cell.length_c   1.000
_cell.angle_alpha   90.00
_cell.angle_beta   90.00
_cell.angle_gamma   90.00
#
_symmetry.space_group_name_H-M   'P 1'
#
loop_
_entity.id
_entity.type
_entity.pdbx_description
1 polymer ?
#
loop_
_entity_poly.entity_id
_entity_poly.type
_entity_poly.pdbx_seq_one_letter_code
_entity_poly.pdbx_strand_id
1 'polypeptide(L)'
;MAGAGGGGPGSRVSELADDGLVRCDWSTGSQLYRDYHDTEWGQPLHGDDAMFERLCLEAFQSGLAWITVLRKRPAFRTAFAGFEIAKVAEFDDHDRARLLADAGIVRNRAKIDAVINNARVARDLPMSLDELVWSFAPAPRPRPTSIANVPATTSESIALAKELKRRGFAFVGPTTAYALMQATGMVDDHLDVCWVGAVPNGTDSAVTFRTQVSARDGNREE
;
A
#
# COMPACT_ATOMS: atom_id res chain seq x y z
N MET A 1 -22.70 -41.18 -13.39
CA MET A 1 -21.30 -41.44 -13.75
C MET A 1 -20.64 -40.09 -13.97
N ALA A 2 -20.06 -39.48 -13.01
CA ALA A 2 -18.73 -39.60 -12.43
C ALA A 2 -17.65 -39.25 -13.46
N GLY A 3 -17.09 -38.10 -13.31
CA GLY A 3 -15.88 -37.63 -13.94
C GLY A 3 -15.24 -36.53 -13.10
N ALA A 4 -14.64 -36.93 -11.95
CA ALA A 4 -13.85 -36.05 -11.10
C ALA A 4 -12.51 -35.81 -11.78
N GLY A 5 -12.24 -34.57 -12.13
CA GLY A 5 -10.91 -34.07 -12.51
C GLY A 5 -10.33 -33.31 -11.32
N GLY A 6 -9.57 -34.00 -10.47
CA GLY A 6 -8.79 -33.41 -9.39
C GLY A 6 -7.60 -32.68 -9.95
N GLY A 7 -7.60 -31.35 -9.93
CA GLY A 7 -6.43 -30.52 -10.07
C GLY A 7 -5.88 -30.25 -8.67
N GLY A 8 -4.75 -30.86 -8.31
CA GLY A 8 -4.00 -30.60 -7.10
C GLY A 8 -3.49 -29.15 -7.07
N PRO A 9 -3.09 -28.63 -5.89
CA PRO A 9 -2.54 -27.30 -5.75
C PRO A 9 -1.13 -27.29 -6.37
N GLY A 10 -1.09 -27.14 -7.70
CA GLY A 10 0.15 -26.87 -8.42
C GLY A 10 0.62 -25.48 -8.08
N SER A 11 1.80 -25.37 -7.51
CA SER A 11 2.64 -24.19 -7.46
C SER A 11 2.57 -23.49 -8.83
N ARG A 12 1.79 -22.40 -8.97
CA ARG A 12 1.88 -21.55 -10.15
C ARG A 12 3.18 -20.78 -10.00
N VAL A 13 4.15 -21.16 -10.81
CA VAL A 13 5.30 -20.31 -11.11
C VAL A 13 4.72 -19.03 -11.68
N SER A 14 5.10 -17.87 -11.12
CA SER A 14 4.72 -16.55 -11.64
C SER A 14 4.89 -16.56 -13.16
N GLU A 15 3.80 -16.36 -13.91
CA GLU A 15 3.90 -16.24 -15.37
C GLU A 15 4.81 -15.05 -15.67
N LEU A 16 5.85 -15.27 -16.49
CA LEU A 16 6.66 -14.19 -17.03
C LEU A 16 5.71 -13.21 -17.73
N ALA A 17 5.67 -11.97 -17.26
CA ALA A 17 4.97 -10.92 -17.98
C ALA A 17 5.61 -10.69 -19.34
N ASP A 18 4.89 -10.03 -20.27
CA ASP A 18 5.38 -9.75 -21.65
C ASP A 18 6.74 -9.02 -21.67
N ASP A 19 7.14 -8.41 -20.56
CA ASP A 19 8.42 -7.70 -20.38
C ASP A 19 9.55 -8.60 -19.83
N GLY A 20 9.30 -9.89 -19.60
CA GLY A 20 10.27 -10.85 -19.07
C GLY A 20 10.57 -10.72 -17.59
N LEU A 21 9.85 -9.87 -16.84
CA LEU A 21 10.06 -9.66 -15.40
C LEU A 21 9.17 -10.58 -14.57
N VAL A 22 9.75 -11.21 -13.55
CA VAL A 22 9.02 -12.03 -12.59
C VAL A 22 8.47 -11.13 -11.48
N ARG A 23 7.16 -11.18 -11.24
CA ARG A 23 6.46 -10.39 -10.20
C ARG A 23 5.70 -11.28 -9.24
N CYS A 24 5.29 -10.71 -8.12
CA CYS A 24 4.33 -11.35 -7.23
C CYS A 24 3.00 -11.59 -7.96
N ASP A 25 2.42 -12.79 -7.87
CA ASP A 25 1.26 -13.22 -8.66
C ASP A 25 0.06 -12.26 -8.56
N TRP A 26 -0.17 -11.66 -7.39
CA TRP A 26 -1.27 -10.74 -7.18
C TRP A 26 -1.19 -9.47 -8.05
N SER A 27 0.01 -9.09 -8.51
CA SER A 27 0.25 -7.87 -9.29
C SER A 27 -0.02 -8.02 -10.78
N THR A 28 -0.20 -9.25 -11.29
CA THR A 28 -0.26 -9.52 -12.73
C THR A 28 -1.61 -9.24 -13.37
N GLY A 29 -2.67 -9.04 -12.58
CA GLY A 29 -4.06 -8.95 -13.03
C GLY A 29 -4.43 -7.66 -13.82
N SER A 30 -3.62 -6.61 -13.79
CA SER A 30 -3.85 -5.37 -14.56
C SER A 30 -2.62 -4.47 -14.53
N GLN A 31 -2.51 -3.54 -15.50
CA GLN A 31 -1.43 -2.56 -15.54
C GLN A 31 -1.38 -1.72 -14.25
N LEU A 32 -2.53 -1.28 -13.73
CA LEU A 32 -2.58 -0.52 -12.48
C LEU A 32 -2.00 -1.29 -11.28
N TYR A 33 -2.20 -2.62 -11.22
CA TYR A 33 -1.59 -3.44 -10.18
C TYR A 33 -0.09 -3.58 -10.37
N ARG A 34 0.38 -3.75 -11.63
CA ARG A 34 1.81 -3.81 -11.94
C ARG A 34 2.50 -2.52 -11.54
N ASP A 35 1.95 -1.37 -11.96
CA ASP A 35 2.52 -0.07 -11.63
C ASP A 35 2.63 0.13 -10.12
N TYR A 36 1.58 -0.18 -9.38
CA TYR A 36 1.56 -0.10 -7.92
C TYR A 36 2.61 -1.00 -7.27
N HIS A 37 2.69 -2.27 -7.72
CA HIS A 37 3.66 -3.23 -7.23
C HIS A 37 5.10 -2.81 -7.55
N ASP A 38 5.35 -2.36 -8.77
CA ASP A 38 6.70 -2.07 -9.24
C ASP A 38 7.27 -0.77 -8.67
N THR A 39 6.41 0.19 -8.30
CA THR A 39 6.85 1.56 -7.98
C THR A 39 6.47 2.06 -6.59
N GLU A 40 5.52 1.40 -5.91
CA GLU A 40 5.02 1.90 -4.63
C GLU A 40 5.05 0.85 -3.50
N TRP A 41 4.49 -0.34 -3.74
CA TRP A 41 4.34 -1.35 -2.70
C TRP A 41 5.70 -1.86 -2.23
N GLY A 42 5.88 -1.91 -0.90
CA GLY A 42 7.16 -2.34 -0.33
C GLY A 42 8.27 -1.28 -0.37
N GLN A 43 7.98 -0.06 -0.88
CA GLN A 43 8.94 1.04 -0.85
C GLN A 43 8.80 1.84 0.45
N PRO A 44 9.92 2.27 1.08
CA PRO A 44 9.87 3.10 2.27
C PRO A 44 9.05 4.38 2.04
N LEU A 45 7.98 4.53 2.83
CA LEU A 45 7.11 5.70 2.79
C LEU A 45 7.26 6.48 4.08
N HIS A 46 7.55 7.78 3.96
CA HIS A 46 7.71 8.70 5.08
C HIS A 46 6.84 9.95 4.93
N GLY A 47 6.61 10.62 6.05
CA GLY A 47 5.79 11.82 6.15
C GLY A 47 4.37 11.54 6.63
N ASP A 48 3.88 12.40 7.52
CA ASP A 48 2.62 12.19 8.26
C ASP A 48 1.40 12.07 7.33
N ASP A 49 1.24 12.98 6.36
CA ASP A 49 0.10 12.96 5.45
C ASP A 49 0.13 11.74 4.51
N ALA A 50 1.33 11.34 4.05
CA ALA A 50 1.50 10.15 3.22
C ALA A 50 1.21 8.86 4.00
N MET A 51 1.68 8.78 5.24
CA MET A 51 1.38 7.68 6.16
C MET A 51 -0.11 7.62 6.49
N PHE A 52 -0.74 8.77 6.72
CA PHE A 52 -2.16 8.90 6.97
C PHE A 52 -3.00 8.46 5.76
N GLU A 53 -2.65 8.88 4.54
CA GLU A 53 -3.30 8.39 3.31
C GLU A 53 -3.25 6.86 3.26
N ARG A 54 -2.08 6.27 3.45
CA ARG A 54 -1.91 4.82 3.36
C ARG A 54 -2.75 4.10 4.41
N LEU A 55 -2.70 4.54 5.67
CA LEU A 55 -3.49 3.99 6.75
C LEU A 55 -5.00 4.04 6.45
N CYS A 56 -5.49 5.16 5.92
CA CYS A 56 -6.90 5.32 5.57
C CYS A 56 -7.32 4.41 4.41
N LEU A 57 -6.48 4.28 3.36
CA LEU A 57 -6.78 3.42 2.23
C LEU A 57 -6.81 1.94 2.62
N GLU A 58 -5.90 1.48 3.50
CA GLU A 58 -5.93 0.13 4.06
C GLU A 58 -7.18 -0.10 4.92
N ALA A 59 -7.62 0.89 5.69
CA ALA A 59 -8.89 0.82 6.42
C ALA A 59 -10.10 0.71 5.46
N PHE A 60 -10.09 1.45 4.34
CA PHE A 60 -11.12 1.33 3.31
C PHE A 60 -11.11 -0.02 2.59
N GLN A 61 -9.95 -0.66 2.47
CA GLN A 61 -9.84 -1.99 1.86
C GLN A 61 -10.55 -3.07 2.66
N SER A 62 -10.68 -2.95 3.97
CA SER A 62 -11.32 -3.98 4.80
C SER A 62 -12.65 -4.47 4.20
N GLY A 63 -12.71 -5.76 3.83
CA GLY A 63 -13.84 -6.39 3.15
C GLY A 63 -13.93 -6.14 1.63
N LEU A 64 -12.92 -5.56 1.02
CA LEU A 64 -12.84 -5.28 -0.43
C LEU A 64 -11.51 -5.79 -1.02
N ALA A 65 -11.50 -6.02 -2.33
CA ALA A 65 -10.26 -6.24 -3.05
C ALA A 65 -9.47 -4.93 -3.16
N TRP A 66 -8.13 -4.98 -2.99
CA TRP A 66 -7.28 -3.79 -3.07
C TRP A 66 -7.44 -3.01 -4.37
N ILE A 67 -7.59 -3.71 -5.50
CA ILE A 67 -7.81 -3.06 -6.80
C ILE A 67 -9.00 -2.11 -6.80
N THR A 68 -10.04 -2.35 -6.00
CA THR A 68 -11.20 -1.47 -5.89
C THR A 68 -10.81 -0.15 -5.24
N VAL A 69 -10.00 -0.19 -4.19
CA VAL A 69 -9.50 1.01 -3.50
C VAL A 69 -8.48 1.73 -4.39
N LEU A 70 -7.56 0.99 -4.98
CA LEU A 70 -6.51 1.53 -5.84
C LEU A 70 -7.09 2.30 -7.05
N ARG A 71 -8.12 1.76 -7.71
CA ARG A 71 -8.83 2.45 -8.81
C ARG A 71 -9.52 3.75 -8.36
N LYS A 72 -9.98 3.79 -7.12
CA LYS A 72 -10.69 4.93 -6.54
C LYS A 72 -9.75 5.92 -5.84
N ARG A 73 -8.44 5.60 -5.73
CA ARG A 73 -7.46 6.44 -5.01
C ARG A 73 -7.43 7.91 -5.47
N PRO A 74 -7.48 8.24 -6.79
CA PRO A 74 -7.54 9.64 -7.20
C PRO A 74 -8.79 10.36 -6.67
N ALA A 75 -9.95 9.69 -6.69
CA ALA A 75 -11.19 10.25 -6.15
C ALA A 75 -11.13 10.37 -4.61
N PHE A 76 -10.54 9.41 -3.92
CA PHE A 76 -10.27 9.50 -2.48
C PHE A 76 -9.40 10.70 -2.14
N ARG A 77 -8.30 10.93 -2.87
CA ARG A 77 -7.43 12.10 -2.67
C ARG A 77 -8.20 13.40 -2.81
N THR A 78 -9.01 13.54 -3.87
CA THR A 78 -9.87 14.72 -4.06
C THR A 78 -10.88 14.86 -2.92
N ALA A 79 -11.59 13.79 -2.57
CA ALA A 79 -12.65 13.79 -1.57
C ALA A 79 -12.15 14.13 -0.16
N PHE A 80 -10.95 13.67 0.19
CA PHE A 80 -10.30 13.86 1.50
C PHE A 80 -9.18 14.92 1.47
N ALA A 81 -9.28 15.92 0.58
CA ALA A 81 -8.36 17.06 0.54
C ALA A 81 -6.87 16.64 0.50
N GLY A 82 -6.51 15.64 -0.31
CA GLY A 82 -5.16 15.10 -0.42
C GLY A 82 -4.70 14.30 0.78
N PHE A 83 -5.59 13.94 1.69
CA PHE A 83 -5.30 13.35 3.00
C PHE A 83 -4.39 14.21 3.89
N GLU A 84 -4.38 15.53 3.66
CA GLU A 84 -3.72 16.45 4.59
C GLU A 84 -4.41 16.37 5.95
N ILE A 85 -3.71 15.88 6.96
CA ILE A 85 -4.24 15.62 8.31
C ILE A 85 -4.93 16.86 8.87
N ALA A 86 -4.28 18.03 8.75
CA ALA A 86 -4.83 19.28 9.26
C ALA A 86 -6.18 19.64 8.62
N LYS A 87 -6.35 19.40 7.31
CA LYS A 87 -7.59 19.68 6.59
C LYS A 87 -8.69 18.68 6.93
N VAL A 88 -8.36 17.38 6.92
CA VAL A 88 -9.34 16.33 7.19
C VAL A 88 -9.83 16.37 8.63
N ALA A 89 -8.98 16.78 9.58
CA ALA A 89 -9.35 16.93 10.99
C ALA A 89 -10.46 17.99 11.22
N GLU A 90 -10.57 18.98 10.33
CA GLU A 90 -11.59 20.04 10.39
C GLU A 90 -12.91 19.64 9.71
N PHE A 91 -12.99 18.47 9.06
CA PHE A 91 -14.22 18.03 8.39
C PHE A 91 -15.38 17.91 9.38
N ASP A 92 -16.54 18.49 8.98
CA ASP A 92 -17.77 18.56 9.75
C ASP A 92 -18.89 17.65 9.20
N ASP A 93 -20.10 17.86 9.63
CA ASP A 93 -21.28 17.11 9.17
C ASP A 93 -21.62 17.38 7.70
N HIS A 94 -21.33 18.56 7.19
CA HIS A 94 -21.52 18.90 5.78
C HIS A 94 -20.52 18.11 4.91
N ASP A 95 -19.26 18.03 5.33
CA ASP A 95 -18.24 17.21 4.66
C ASP A 95 -18.61 15.73 4.69
N ARG A 96 -19.09 15.25 5.83
CA ARG A 96 -19.57 13.86 5.95
C ARG A 96 -20.71 13.58 4.98
N ALA A 97 -21.67 14.50 4.83
CA ALA A 97 -22.78 14.36 3.89
C ALA A 97 -22.27 14.35 2.45
N ARG A 98 -21.33 15.23 2.11
CA ARG A 98 -20.65 15.29 0.82
C ARG A 98 -19.95 13.98 0.48
N LEU A 99 -19.17 13.44 1.39
CA LEU A 99 -18.45 12.16 1.22
C LEU A 99 -19.41 10.98 1.04
N LEU A 100 -20.51 10.94 1.76
CA LEU A 100 -21.54 9.90 1.61
C LEU A 100 -22.28 9.97 0.27
N ALA A 101 -22.35 11.14 -0.34
CA ALA A 101 -22.96 11.34 -1.65
C ALA A 101 -21.99 11.04 -2.82
N ASP A 102 -20.66 11.02 -2.56
CA ASP A 102 -19.65 10.87 -3.60
C ASP A 102 -19.53 9.40 -4.06
N ALA A 103 -20.01 9.12 -5.29
CA ALA A 103 -19.88 7.81 -5.92
C ALA A 103 -18.44 7.44 -6.33
N GLY A 104 -17.53 8.41 -6.35
CA GLY A 104 -16.11 8.20 -6.64
C GLY A 104 -15.39 7.39 -5.56
N ILE A 105 -15.86 7.43 -4.32
CA ILE A 105 -15.26 6.73 -3.18
C ILE A 105 -16.12 5.54 -2.72
N VAL A 106 -15.63 4.83 -1.70
CA VAL A 106 -16.41 3.80 -0.98
C VAL A 106 -17.30 4.49 0.05
N ARG A 107 -18.60 4.56 -0.21
CA ARG A 107 -19.60 5.23 0.62
C ARG A 107 -20.01 4.42 1.83
N ASN A 108 -19.08 4.29 2.78
CA ASN A 108 -19.33 3.61 4.06
C ASN A 108 -19.20 4.61 5.21
N ARG A 109 -20.32 4.91 5.87
CA ARG A 109 -20.37 5.91 6.96
C ARG A 109 -19.33 5.62 8.04
N ALA A 110 -19.26 4.40 8.53
CA ALA A 110 -18.35 4.07 9.62
C ALA A 110 -16.87 4.26 9.24
N LYS A 111 -16.51 3.96 7.98
CA LYS A 111 -15.13 4.18 7.48
C LYS A 111 -14.85 5.67 7.26
N ILE A 112 -15.82 6.43 6.76
CA ILE A 112 -15.69 7.89 6.60
C ILE A 112 -15.52 8.55 7.97
N ASP A 113 -16.36 8.20 8.93
CA ASP A 113 -16.28 8.70 10.31
C ASP A 113 -14.94 8.35 10.95
N ALA A 114 -14.43 7.14 10.69
CA ALA A 114 -13.12 6.70 11.16
C ALA A 114 -11.98 7.54 10.59
N VAL A 115 -12.00 7.87 9.29
CA VAL A 115 -10.96 8.72 8.69
C VAL A 115 -10.94 10.11 9.32
N ILE A 116 -12.11 10.73 9.51
CA ILE A 116 -12.22 12.05 10.16
C ILE A 116 -11.73 11.98 11.62
N ASN A 117 -12.13 10.94 12.36
CA ASN A 117 -11.62 10.71 13.71
C ASN A 117 -10.10 10.52 13.73
N ASN A 118 -9.58 9.67 12.83
CA ASN A 118 -8.17 9.35 12.77
C ASN A 118 -7.31 10.58 12.42
N ALA A 119 -7.84 11.50 11.58
CA ALA A 119 -7.16 12.76 11.30
C ALA A 119 -7.03 13.64 12.55
N ARG A 120 -8.10 13.74 13.35
CA ARG A 120 -8.08 14.47 14.62
C ARG A 120 -7.09 13.86 15.61
N VAL A 121 -7.14 12.53 15.74
CA VAL A 121 -6.18 11.80 16.59
C VAL A 121 -4.74 12.01 16.11
N ALA A 122 -4.49 11.92 14.81
CA ALA A 122 -3.15 12.11 14.24
C ALA A 122 -2.63 13.53 14.45
N ARG A 123 -3.47 14.56 14.26
CA ARG A 123 -3.12 15.97 14.52
C ARG A 123 -2.73 16.21 15.97
N ASP A 124 -3.41 15.56 16.90
CA ASP A 124 -3.24 15.79 18.34
C ASP A 124 -2.20 14.84 18.99
N LEU A 125 -1.46 14.05 18.18
CA LEU A 125 -0.37 13.20 18.66
C LEU A 125 0.78 14.04 19.22
N PRO A 126 1.45 13.57 20.29
CA PRO A 126 2.64 14.23 20.84
C PRO A 126 3.92 14.02 20.03
N MET A 127 3.86 13.21 18.97
CA MET A 127 4.94 12.86 18.03
C MET A 127 4.34 12.74 16.65
N SER A 128 5.16 12.66 15.60
CA SER A 128 4.65 12.46 14.26
C SER A 128 3.99 11.08 14.08
N LEU A 129 3.01 10.97 13.20
CA LEU A 129 2.38 9.69 12.86
C LEU A 129 3.40 8.75 12.19
N ASP A 130 4.28 9.31 11.38
CA ASP A 130 5.37 8.58 10.72
C ASP A 130 6.30 7.94 11.76
N GLU A 131 6.82 8.72 12.71
CA GLU A 131 7.65 8.22 13.81
C GLU A 131 6.95 7.13 14.63
N LEU A 132 5.67 7.37 14.97
CA LEU A 132 4.87 6.40 15.71
C LEU A 132 4.79 5.07 14.97
N VAL A 133 4.44 5.09 13.68
CA VAL A 133 4.23 3.87 12.89
C VAL A 133 5.56 3.15 12.68
N TRP A 134 6.62 3.86 12.27
CA TRP A 134 7.94 3.30 12.05
C TRP A 134 8.62 2.75 13.32
N SER A 135 8.22 3.21 14.51
CA SER A 135 8.72 2.64 15.77
C SER A 135 8.37 1.15 15.97
N PHE A 136 7.43 0.62 15.18
CA PHE A 136 7.05 -0.79 15.18
C PHE A 136 7.66 -1.58 14.01
N ALA A 137 8.59 -1.00 13.25
CA ALA A 137 9.23 -1.72 12.15
C ALA A 137 10.01 -2.93 12.69
N PRO A 138 9.79 -4.15 12.15
CA PRO A 138 10.52 -5.33 12.57
C PRO A 138 11.97 -5.29 12.07
N ALA A 139 12.80 -6.16 12.62
CA ALA A 139 14.10 -6.45 12.02
C ALA A 139 13.90 -7.04 10.60
N PRO A 140 14.78 -6.72 9.65
CA PRO A 140 14.75 -7.30 8.31
C PRO A 140 14.74 -8.84 8.37
N ARG A 141 13.95 -9.46 7.48
CA ARG A 141 13.85 -10.90 7.35
C ARG A 141 14.01 -11.32 5.88
N PRO A 142 14.36 -12.59 5.59
CA PRO A 142 14.34 -13.10 4.24
C PRO A 142 12.95 -12.97 3.61
N ARG A 143 12.92 -12.72 2.29
CA ARG A 143 11.69 -12.68 1.50
C ARG A 143 10.96 -14.02 1.52
N PRO A 144 9.64 -14.01 1.46
CA PRO A 144 8.85 -15.25 1.36
C PRO A 144 9.09 -15.94 0.01
N THR A 145 9.18 -17.27 0.03
CA THR A 145 9.33 -18.10 -1.19
C THR A 145 7.99 -18.35 -1.92
N SER A 146 6.87 -18.05 -1.25
CA SER A 146 5.52 -18.16 -1.81
C SER A 146 4.55 -17.27 -1.06
N ILE A 147 3.41 -16.95 -1.67
CA ILE A 147 2.34 -16.17 -1.04
C ILE A 147 1.78 -16.86 0.22
N ALA A 148 1.83 -18.19 0.29
CA ALA A 148 1.39 -18.95 1.45
C ALA A 148 2.30 -18.74 2.68
N ASN A 149 3.54 -18.28 2.47
CA ASN A 149 4.48 -17.97 3.54
C ASN A 149 4.33 -16.51 4.06
N VAL A 150 3.53 -15.69 3.40
CA VAL A 150 3.23 -14.32 3.87
C VAL A 150 2.22 -14.41 5.01
N PRO A 151 2.57 -13.95 6.24
CA PRO A 151 1.64 -14.02 7.35
C PRO A 151 0.50 -13.01 7.20
N ALA A 152 -0.67 -13.32 7.75
CA ALA A 152 -1.78 -12.37 7.82
C ALA A 152 -1.56 -11.29 8.91
N THR A 153 -0.76 -11.59 9.92
CA THR A 153 -0.39 -10.71 11.04
C THR A 153 0.95 -11.13 11.64
N THR A 154 1.65 -10.20 12.29
CA THR A 154 2.87 -10.47 13.07
C THR A 154 2.73 -9.90 14.48
N SER A 155 3.69 -10.19 15.37
CA SER A 155 3.77 -9.58 16.71
C SER A 155 3.80 -8.06 16.64
N GLU A 156 4.53 -7.51 15.69
CA GLU A 156 4.69 -6.07 15.48
C GLU A 156 3.39 -5.44 14.96
N SER A 157 2.72 -6.08 13.99
CA SER A 157 1.43 -5.58 13.50
C SER A 157 0.33 -5.63 14.57
N ILE A 158 0.35 -6.64 15.43
CA ILE A 158 -0.54 -6.73 16.59
C ILE A 158 -0.24 -5.60 17.58
N ALA A 159 1.05 -5.36 17.86
CA ALA A 159 1.48 -4.29 18.77
C ALA A 159 1.14 -2.91 18.21
N LEU A 160 1.41 -2.65 16.93
CA LEU A 160 1.05 -1.41 16.24
C LEU A 160 -0.47 -1.16 16.29
N ALA A 161 -1.27 -2.17 15.94
CA ALA A 161 -2.73 -2.06 15.97
C ALA A 161 -3.25 -1.76 17.39
N LYS A 162 -2.66 -2.38 18.41
CA LYS A 162 -3.00 -2.12 19.81
C LYS A 162 -2.66 -0.69 20.22
N GLU A 163 -1.48 -0.19 19.85
CA GLU A 163 -1.06 1.17 20.18
C GLU A 163 -1.90 2.21 19.44
N LEU A 164 -2.16 2.04 18.14
CA LEU A 164 -3.04 2.93 17.38
C LEU A 164 -4.44 2.99 18.00
N LYS A 165 -5.03 1.85 18.38
CA LYS A 165 -6.32 1.80 19.08
C LYS A 165 -6.27 2.50 20.44
N ARG A 166 -5.20 2.29 21.20
CA ARG A 166 -5.02 2.95 22.51
C ARG A 166 -4.99 4.47 22.38
N ARG A 167 -4.48 4.99 21.26
CA ARG A 167 -4.46 6.42 20.95
C ARG A 167 -5.77 6.93 20.36
N GLY A 168 -6.73 6.07 20.06
CA GLY A 168 -8.06 6.45 19.58
C GLY A 168 -8.27 6.28 18.08
N PHE A 169 -7.30 5.69 17.35
CA PHE A 169 -7.50 5.36 15.93
C PHE A 169 -8.56 4.26 15.77
N ALA A 170 -9.39 4.39 14.75
CA ALA A 170 -10.45 3.45 14.39
C ALA A 170 -10.11 2.71 13.08
N PHE A 171 -10.70 1.53 12.87
CA PHE A 171 -10.47 0.64 11.71
C PHE A 171 -9.01 0.20 11.50
N VAL A 172 -8.26 0.08 12.58
CA VAL A 172 -6.85 -0.32 12.59
C VAL A 172 -6.67 -1.67 13.31
N GLY A 173 -7.13 -2.77 12.68
CA GLY A 173 -6.91 -4.13 13.17
C GLY A 173 -5.50 -4.66 12.85
N PRO A 174 -5.06 -5.77 13.46
CA PRO A 174 -3.73 -6.35 13.19
C PRO A 174 -3.47 -6.66 11.72
N THR A 175 -4.46 -7.14 10.98
CA THR A 175 -4.36 -7.41 9.54
C THR A 175 -4.21 -6.10 8.74
N THR A 176 -4.96 -5.05 9.09
CA THR A 176 -4.84 -3.72 8.48
C THR A 176 -3.47 -3.10 8.77
N ALA A 177 -2.99 -3.24 10.01
CA ALA A 177 -1.65 -2.79 10.39
C ALA A 177 -0.56 -3.54 9.64
N TYR A 178 -0.73 -4.86 9.42
CA TYR A 178 0.23 -5.62 8.64
C TYR A 178 0.24 -5.20 7.16
N ALA A 179 -0.94 -5.00 6.56
CA ALA A 179 -1.06 -4.47 5.20
C ALA A 179 -0.40 -3.08 5.06
N LEU A 180 -0.55 -2.22 6.08
CA LEU A 180 0.17 -0.94 6.15
C LEU A 180 1.69 -1.15 6.17
N MET A 181 2.21 -2.07 6.98
CA MET A 181 3.65 -2.38 7.04
C MET A 181 4.19 -2.85 5.70
N GLN A 182 3.44 -3.69 4.97
CA GLN A 182 3.78 -4.13 3.62
C GLN A 182 3.79 -2.95 2.63
N ALA A 183 2.72 -2.15 2.65
CA ALA A 183 2.53 -1.06 1.70
C ALA A 183 3.52 0.10 1.88
N THR A 184 4.10 0.25 3.09
CA THR A 184 5.05 1.32 3.44
C THR A 184 6.50 0.87 3.51
N GLY A 185 6.78 -0.38 3.11
CA GLY A 185 8.15 -0.90 3.10
C GLY A 185 8.77 -1.18 4.48
N MET A 186 7.96 -1.20 5.55
CA MET A 186 8.42 -1.65 6.88
C MET A 186 8.77 -3.14 6.88
N VAL A 187 8.11 -3.90 6.01
CA VAL A 187 8.43 -5.31 5.71
C VAL A 187 8.55 -5.48 4.19
N ASP A 188 9.49 -6.29 3.77
CA ASP A 188 9.66 -6.68 2.36
C ASP A 188 9.04 -8.06 2.15
N ASP A 189 7.81 -8.08 1.66
CA ASP A 189 7.07 -9.30 1.34
C ASP A 189 6.96 -9.56 -0.17
N HIS A 190 7.79 -8.91 -0.97
CA HIS A 190 8.02 -9.38 -2.32
C HIS A 190 8.52 -10.83 -2.27
N LEU A 191 8.06 -11.66 -3.20
CA LEU A 191 8.59 -13.03 -3.30
C LEU A 191 10.09 -12.99 -3.62
N ASP A 192 10.83 -13.99 -3.17
CA ASP A 192 12.28 -14.08 -3.39
C ASP A 192 12.68 -14.06 -4.86
N VAL A 193 11.80 -14.55 -5.74
CA VAL A 193 11.95 -14.52 -7.21
C VAL A 193 11.51 -13.21 -7.85
N CYS A 194 10.90 -12.29 -7.09
CA CYS A 194 10.40 -11.03 -7.63
C CYS A 194 11.56 -10.08 -7.99
N TRP A 195 11.46 -9.45 -9.15
CA TRP A 195 12.49 -8.52 -9.64
C TRP A 195 12.61 -7.23 -8.82
N VAL A 196 11.50 -6.79 -8.18
CA VAL A 196 11.49 -5.54 -7.39
C VAL A 196 12.39 -5.70 -6.16
N GLY A 197 13.36 -4.79 -6.01
CA GLY A 197 14.27 -4.78 -4.87
C GLY A 197 15.17 -6.01 -4.76
N ALA A 198 15.27 -6.85 -5.79
CA ALA A 198 16.30 -7.87 -5.87
C ALA A 198 17.66 -7.17 -5.85
N VAL A 199 18.30 -7.14 -4.67
CA VAL A 199 19.72 -6.78 -4.60
C VAL A 199 20.44 -7.85 -5.42
N PRO A 200 21.20 -7.53 -6.47
CA PRO A 200 22.01 -8.51 -7.17
C PRO A 200 22.90 -9.19 -6.11
N ASN A 201 22.73 -10.50 -5.93
CA ASN A 201 23.65 -11.28 -5.11
C ASN A 201 25.06 -10.99 -5.62
N GLY A 202 25.86 -10.35 -4.78
CA GLY A 202 27.14 -9.77 -5.15
C GLY A 202 28.04 -10.76 -5.89
N THR A 203 28.34 -10.44 -7.08
CA THR A 203 29.60 -10.45 -7.84
C THR A 203 29.28 -9.95 -9.23
N ASP A 204 29.27 -8.66 -9.48
CA ASP A 204 30.11 -8.03 -10.47
C ASP A 204 29.84 -6.53 -10.56
N SER A 205 30.90 -5.80 -10.83
CA SER A 205 31.02 -4.36 -10.87
C SER A 205 30.06 -3.67 -11.83
N ALA A 206 29.56 -2.51 -11.38
CA ALA A 206 29.24 -1.34 -12.19
C ALA A 206 28.21 -1.51 -13.30
N VAL A 207 26.92 -1.50 -12.95
CA VAL A 207 25.90 -0.97 -13.88
C VAL A 207 25.58 0.46 -13.51
N THR A 208 26.29 1.37 -14.15
CA THR A 208 26.03 2.81 -14.13
C THR A 208 24.64 3.07 -14.70
N PHE A 209 23.72 3.56 -13.90
CA PHE A 209 22.45 4.10 -14.37
C PHE A 209 22.73 5.31 -15.28
N ARG A 210 22.73 5.09 -16.60
CA ARG A 210 22.65 6.18 -17.57
C ARG A 210 21.21 6.67 -17.62
N THR A 211 20.98 7.80 -16.99
CA THR A 211 19.81 8.65 -17.26
C THR A 211 19.94 9.15 -18.71
N GLN A 212 19.22 8.52 -19.63
CA GLN A 212 19.02 9.10 -20.96
C GLN A 212 17.87 10.11 -20.89
N VAL A 213 18.21 11.34 -20.56
CA VAL A 213 17.39 12.50 -20.92
C VAL A 213 17.66 12.75 -22.39
N SER A 214 16.73 12.36 -23.25
CA SER A 214 16.75 12.71 -24.68
C SER A 214 16.35 14.18 -24.83
N ALA A 215 17.32 15.06 -24.92
CA ALA A 215 17.13 16.40 -25.46
C ALA A 215 16.87 16.27 -26.97
N ARG A 216 15.66 16.60 -27.42
CA ARG A 216 15.39 16.88 -28.82
C ARG A 216 15.64 18.35 -29.06
N ASP A 217 16.85 18.65 -29.52
CA ASP A 217 17.13 19.90 -30.20
C ASP A 217 16.44 19.90 -31.56
N GLY A 218 15.48 20.81 -31.69
CA GLY A 218 14.89 21.16 -32.97
C GLY A 218 15.62 22.34 -33.55
N ASN A 219 16.59 22.07 -34.42
CA ASN A 219 17.16 23.08 -35.31
C ASN A 219 16.26 23.18 -36.54
N ARG A 220 15.75 24.36 -36.84
CA ARG A 220 15.30 24.78 -38.19
C ARG A 220 15.88 26.14 -38.48
N GLU A 221 16.89 26.11 -39.29
CA GLU A 221 17.31 27.23 -40.11
C GLU A 221 16.50 27.24 -41.40
N GLU A 222 16.26 28.45 -41.88
CA GLU A 222 15.72 29.02 -43.11
C GLU A 222 14.22 29.23 -43.19
#